data_0698b9cac5be85aa374d0c4e66a308d4
#
_entry.id   0698b9cac5be85aa374d0c4e66a308d4
#
_cell.length_a   1.000
_cell.length_b   1.000
_cell.length_c   1.000
_cell.angle_alpha   90.00
_cell.angle_beta   90.00
_cell.angle_gamma   90.00
#
_symmetry.space_group_name_H-M   'P 1'
#
loop_
_entity.id
_entity.type
_entity.pdbx_description
1 polymer ?
#
loop_
_entity_poly.entity_id
_entity_poly.type
_entity_poly.pdbx_seq_one_letter_code
_entity_poly.pdbx_strand_id
1 'polypeptide(L)'
;MPVDPMATEEETPLDPSAEKKEGRSWWRLFRWHFVVLLAVIFFFEVIRWRLLDMPLERDEGEYAYAGQLILQGIPPYQLAYNMKLPGTYAAYAAILAVFGETARGIHLGLLFVNAVSVILLYIVAARLFGTLAGTIAGASYALLSTHQSVLGFAAHATHFIVLAALIGIILLLQAEETKRMAFFFWSGLAFGIAFLMKQPGLLFGAFAFFYLAVQCWPKNKREWAQWAKKLGVFLLAGALPFALTCALLYRVGVFQNFWFWTFSYAHQYVTNMPLRTGLKFLKKNFSYILLFTPWLWVLALVGVSTVFWSPTVRRHAVFVLGLLVFSCAAVCPGLYFRPHYFIPLMPAVAILIAIAVTSAMHLLAAKFTSRWIRVLPVIVFAAAWGLAILRNAEVYFKLTPAQACRSFYFPSPFLEAVPVAEYLRQHTTPADTIMVFGSEPEIYFYAHRHSASGYIYTYSLTEDQPYWPAMQKQMMQEVAANRPAYVVFVNVKFSWIYPPGSPQVSALGTWMNPYVAKGFEEVGMVEVAEPESHYYWGDEARGHRRPSSEILIFKRKG
;
A
#
# COMPACT_ATOMS: atom_id res chain seq x y z
N MET A 1 -50.37 -29.41 65.16
CA MET A 1 -49.05 -28.80 64.90
C MET A 1 -49.17 -28.13 63.56
N PRO A 2 -49.15 -26.81 63.48
CA PRO A 2 -49.24 -26.08 62.21
C PRO A 2 -47.84 -25.94 61.57
N VAL A 3 -47.82 -26.02 60.24
CA VAL A 3 -46.68 -25.87 59.34
C VAL A 3 -46.45 -24.36 59.13
N ASP A 4 -45.18 -23.92 59.27
CA ASP A 4 -44.74 -22.55 59.03
C ASP A 4 -44.71 -22.23 57.53
N PRO A 5 -45.11 -21.01 57.09
CA PRO A 5 -45.05 -20.62 55.70
C PRO A 5 -43.67 -20.08 55.33
N MET A 6 -43.21 -20.46 54.13
CA MET A 6 -41.97 -20.03 53.47
C MET A 6 -41.86 -18.49 53.42
N ALA A 7 -40.71 -17.97 53.86
CA ALA A 7 -40.30 -16.61 53.65
C ALA A 7 -40.02 -16.35 52.16
N THR A 8 -40.76 -15.43 51.58
CA THR A 8 -40.45 -14.85 50.25
C THR A 8 -39.31 -13.87 50.42
N GLU A 9 -38.17 -14.12 49.75
CA GLU A 9 -37.10 -13.14 49.59
C GLU A 9 -37.64 -11.96 48.72
N GLU A 10 -37.75 -10.79 49.34
CA GLU A 10 -38.01 -9.53 48.66
C GLU A 10 -36.77 -9.18 47.82
N GLU A 11 -36.88 -9.27 46.49
CA GLU A 11 -35.92 -8.64 45.57
C GLU A 11 -35.87 -7.13 45.80
N THR A 12 -34.77 -6.64 46.37
CA THR A 12 -34.51 -5.20 46.49
C THR A 12 -34.44 -4.60 45.08
N PRO A 13 -35.21 -3.54 44.78
CA PRO A 13 -35.17 -2.88 43.49
C PRO A 13 -33.79 -2.29 43.23
N LEU A 14 -33.18 -2.66 42.11
CA LEU A 14 -31.93 -2.06 41.62
C LEU A 14 -32.10 -0.54 41.51
N ASP A 15 -31.22 0.21 42.18
CA ASP A 15 -31.20 1.67 42.20
C ASP A 15 -30.92 2.22 40.77
N PRO A 16 -31.87 2.92 40.12
CA PRO A 16 -31.68 3.48 38.77
C PRO A 16 -30.53 4.52 38.71
N SER A 17 -30.06 5.02 39.87
CA SER A 17 -28.95 5.97 39.94
C SER A 17 -27.57 5.28 39.79
N ALA A 18 -27.46 3.98 40.04
CA ALA A 18 -26.24 3.21 39.87
C ALA A 18 -25.95 2.97 38.37
N GLU A 19 -26.97 2.63 37.58
CA GLU A 19 -26.85 2.45 36.12
C GLU A 19 -26.46 3.76 35.41
N LYS A 20 -26.98 4.91 35.85
CA LYS A 20 -26.60 6.24 35.34
C LYS A 20 -25.16 6.64 35.69
N LYS A 21 -24.63 6.20 36.83
CA LYS A 21 -23.23 6.49 37.22
C LYS A 21 -22.21 5.63 36.43
N GLU A 22 -22.51 4.38 36.15
CA GLU A 22 -21.68 3.52 35.29
C GLU A 22 -21.66 4.03 33.86
N GLY A 23 -22.79 4.39 33.27
CA GLY A 23 -22.85 4.92 31.91
C GLY A 23 -22.04 6.20 31.70
N ARG A 24 -22.01 7.11 32.69
CA ARG A 24 -21.19 8.34 32.62
C ARG A 24 -19.69 8.06 32.68
N SER A 25 -19.23 7.03 33.39
CA SER A 25 -17.82 6.63 33.49
C SER A 25 -17.31 6.07 32.15
N TRP A 26 -18.06 5.20 31.51
CA TRP A 26 -17.72 4.57 30.22
C TRP A 26 -17.57 5.59 29.08
N TRP A 27 -18.48 6.56 28.97
CA TRP A 27 -18.41 7.63 27.96
C TRP A 27 -17.19 8.53 28.14
N ARG A 28 -16.74 8.76 29.38
CA ARG A 28 -15.52 9.53 29.65
C ARG A 28 -14.26 8.76 29.22
N LEU A 29 -14.15 7.48 29.53
CA LEU A 29 -13.02 6.62 29.12
C LEU A 29 -12.97 6.50 27.58
N PHE A 30 -14.10 6.28 26.93
CA PHE A 30 -14.19 6.26 25.47
C PHE A 30 -13.71 7.57 24.85
N ARG A 31 -14.12 8.70 25.40
CA ARG A 31 -13.71 10.04 24.92
C ARG A 31 -12.20 10.24 25.00
N TRP A 32 -11.55 9.90 26.13
CA TRP A 32 -10.11 10.08 26.29
C TRP A 32 -9.28 9.19 25.35
N HIS A 33 -9.64 7.93 25.20
CA HIS A 33 -8.97 7.03 24.27
C HIS A 33 -9.06 7.52 22.82
N PHE A 34 -10.21 8.05 22.45
CA PHE A 34 -10.40 8.61 21.11
C PHE A 34 -9.64 9.94 20.93
N VAL A 35 -9.59 10.80 21.95
CA VAL A 35 -8.79 12.04 21.91
C VAL A 35 -7.30 11.72 21.75
N VAL A 36 -6.78 10.72 22.46
CA VAL A 36 -5.39 10.27 22.30
C VAL A 36 -5.16 9.74 20.87
N LEU A 37 -6.09 8.97 20.34
CA LEU A 37 -6.00 8.48 18.94
C LEU A 37 -5.96 9.65 17.95
N LEU A 38 -6.83 10.64 18.11
CA LEU A 38 -6.84 11.83 17.25
C LEU A 38 -5.54 12.64 17.36
N ALA A 39 -4.96 12.76 18.56
CA ALA A 39 -3.66 13.39 18.74
C ALA A 39 -2.53 12.62 18.03
N VAL A 40 -2.56 11.28 18.08
CA VAL A 40 -1.61 10.44 17.34
C VAL A 40 -1.79 10.59 15.82
N ILE A 41 -3.02 10.56 15.32
CA ILE A 41 -3.31 10.80 13.90
C ILE A 41 -2.77 12.17 13.51
N PHE A 42 -3.14 13.22 14.20
CA PHE A 42 -2.68 14.59 13.93
C PHE A 42 -1.15 14.68 13.89
N PHE A 43 -0.46 14.05 14.84
CA PHE A 43 1.01 14.02 14.88
C PHE A 43 1.61 13.41 13.62
N PHE A 44 1.14 12.23 13.16
CA PHE A 44 1.67 11.60 11.95
C PHE A 44 1.24 12.32 10.69
N GLU A 45 0.05 12.91 10.67
CA GLU A 45 -0.39 13.69 9.52
C GLU A 45 0.38 15.00 9.37
N VAL A 46 0.83 15.62 10.46
CA VAL A 46 1.78 16.77 10.42
C VAL A 46 3.13 16.33 9.84
N ILE A 47 3.63 15.14 10.20
CA ILE A 47 4.85 14.60 9.59
C ILE A 47 4.67 14.37 8.09
N ARG A 48 3.56 13.76 7.64
CA ARG A 48 3.24 13.57 6.23
C ARG A 48 3.08 14.90 5.49
N TRP A 49 2.42 15.88 6.13
CA TRP A 49 2.22 17.22 5.57
C TRP A 49 3.53 17.92 5.22
N ARG A 50 4.57 17.75 6.02
CA ARG A 50 5.91 18.29 5.72
C ARG A 50 6.54 17.71 4.46
N LEU A 51 6.17 16.51 4.08
CA LEU A 51 6.74 15.76 2.95
C LEU A 51 5.79 15.65 1.75
N LEU A 52 4.68 16.42 1.73
CA LEU A 52 3.70 16.38 0.63
C LEU A 52 4.30 16.67 -0.75
N ASP A 53 5.34 17.51 -0.80
CA ASP A 53 5.99 17.91 -2.05
C ASP A 53 7.16 16.98 -2.43
N MET A 54 7.28 15.81 -1.78
CA MET A 54 8.27 14.80 -2.18
C MET A 54 7.96 14.32 -3.60
N PRO A 55 8.98 14.27 -4.51
CA PRO A 55 8.78 13.74 -5.85
C PRO A 55 8.25 12.30 -5.82
N LEU A 56 7.38 11.99 -6.79
CA LEU A 56 6.81 10.65 -6.95
C LEU A 56 7.90 9.63 -7.26
N GLU A 57 7.81 8.48 -6.62
CA GLU A 57 8.62 7.34 -7.01
C GLU A 57 7.96 6.60 -8.19
N ARG A 58 8.65 5.61 -8.73
CA ARG A 58 8.28 4.88 -9.95
C ARG A 58 6.86 4.32 -9.95
N ASP A 59 6.46 3.61 -8.90
CA ASP A 59 5.11 3.03 -8.81
C ASP A 59 4.03 4.14 -8.72
N GLU A 60 4.31 5.22 -7.95
CA GLU A 60 3.41 6.38 -7.87
C GLU A 60 3.31 7.10 -9.22
N GLY A 61 4.43 7.29 -9.92
CA GLY A 61 4.48 7.88 -11.25
C GLY A 61 3.63 7.12 -12.26
N GLU A 62 3.70 5.78 -12.24
CA GLU A 62 2.83 4.93 -13.04
C GLU A 62 1.35 5.13 -12.73
N TYR A 63 1.01 5.05 -11.42
CA TYR A 63 -0.39 5.18 -11.01
C TYR A 63 -0.93 6.58 -11.31
N ALA A 64 -0.10 7.61 -11.16
CA ALA A 64 -0.43 8.99 -11.46
C ALA A 64 -0.69 9.18 -12.96
N TYR A 65 0.20 8.69 -13.82
CA TYR A 65 0.03 8.76 -15.26
C TYR A 65 -1.22 7.98 -15.72
N ALA A 66 -1.40 6.74 -15.24
CA ALA A 66 -2.59 5.97 -15.56
C ALA A 66 -3.89 6.62 -15.04
N GLY A 67 -3.86 7.23 -13.86
CA GLY A 67 -4.97 8.02 -13.30
C GLY A 67 -5.30 9.25 -14.14
N GLN A 68 -4.28 9.97 -14.61
CA GLN A 68 -4.40 11.10 -15.51
C GLN A 68 -5.03 10.70 -16.86
N LEU A 69 -4.61 9.57 -17.44
CA LEU A 69 -5.21 9.01 -18.65
C LEU A 69 -6.70 8.68 -18.45
N ILE A 70 -7.08 8.10 -17.31
CA ILE A 70 -8.50 7.84 -16.99
C ILE A 70 -9.32 9.14 -16.97
N LEU A 71 -8.79 10.21 -16.36
CA LEU A 71 -9.47 11.52 -16.34
C LEU A 71 -9.65 12.13 -17.74
N GLN A 72 -8.77 11.78 -18.67
CA GLN A 72 -8.87 12.15 -20.09
C GLN A 72 -9.77 11.21 -20.90
N GLY A 73 -10.41 10.22 -20.28
CA GLY A 73 -11.26 9.24 -20.96
C GLY A 73 -10.51 8.11 -21.65
N ILE A 74 -9.20 7.98 -21.44
CA ILE A 74 -8.37 6.92 -22.00
C ILE A 74 -8.36 5.74 -21.02
N PRO A 75 -8.83 4.55 -21.43
CA PRO A 75 -8.91 3.40 -20.53
C PRO A 75 -7.51 2.87 -20.14
N PRO A 76 -7.37 2.27 -18.96
CA PRO A 76 -6.16 1.54 -18.57
C PRO A 76 -5.75 0.52 -19.64
N TYR A 77 -4.45 0.25 -19.76
CA TYR A 77 -3.85 -0.69 -20.70
C TYR A 77 -3.96 -0.29 -22.19
N GLN A 78 -4.35 0.96 -22.50
CA GLN A 78 -4.28 1.49 -23.86
C GLN A 78 -2.95 2.22 -24.12
N LEU A 79 -2.56 3.14 -23.24
CA LEU A 79 -1.32 3.93 -23.34
C LEU A 79 -0.36 3.73 -22.14
N ALA A 80 -0.65 2.76 -21.26
CA ALA A 80 0.18 2.39 -20.12
C ALA A 80 0.05 0.89 -19.87
N TYR A 81 1.06 0.13 -20.27
CA TYR A 81 1.10 -1.32 -20.10
C TYR A 81 1.79 -1.70 -18.81
N ASN A 82 1.08 -2.37 -17.90
CA ASN A 82 1.67 -2.93 -16.69
C ASN A 82 0.79 -4.05 -16.09
N MET A 83 1.40 -4.86 -15.21
CA MET A 83 0.75 -5.99 -14.53
C MET A 83 -0.12 -5.61 -13.33
N LYS A 84 -0.31 -4.32 -13.06
CA LYS A 84 -1.11 -3.83 -11.93
C LYS A 84 -2.60 -3.94 -12.24
N LEU A 85 -3.42 -4.22 -11.22
CA LEU A 85 -4.87 -4.21 -11.36
C LEU A 85 -5.41 -2.77 -11.39
N PRO A 86 -6.54 -2.50 -12.10
CA PRO A 86 -6.96 -1.14 -12.42
C PRO A 86 -7.59 -0.38 -11.25
N GLY A 87 -7.85 -1.03 -10.11
CA GLY A 87 -8.42 -0.37 -8.93
C GLY A 87 -7.52 0.74 -8.38
N THR A 88 -6.20 0.52 -8.37
CA THR A 88 -5.25 1.56 -7.94
C THR A 88 -5.23 2.74 -8.90
N TYR A 89 -5.29 2.51 -10.21
CA TYR A 89 -5.39 3.59 -11.21
C TYR A 89 -6.67 4.41 -11.03
N ALA A 90 -7.81 3.74 -10.78
CA ALA A 90 -9.07 4.41 -10.49
C ALA A 90 -9.02 5.20 -9.16
N ALA A 91 -8.36 4.68 -8.12
CA ALA A 91 -8.17 5.40 -6.87
C ALA A 91 -7.30 6.66 -7.07
N TYR A 92 -6.24 6.56 -7.86
CA TYR A 92 -5.42 7.71 -8.23
C TYR A 92 -6.21 8.73 -9.07
N ALA A 93 -6.99 8.28 -10.07
CA ALA A 93 -7.87 9.18 -10.82
C ALA A 93 -8.83 9.95 -9.90
N ALA A 94 -9.42 9.29 -8.91
CA ALA A 94 -10.30 9.94 -7.94
C ALA A 94 -9.53 10.96 -7.06
N ILE A 95 -8.31 10.60 -6.61
CA ILE A 95 -7.45 11.50 -5.83
C ILE A 95 -7.05 12.73 -6.67
N LEU A 96 -6.61 12.53 -7.91
CA LEU A 96 -6.22 13.60 -8.83
C LEU A 96 -7.39 14.54 -9.14
N ALA A 97 -8.60 14.00 -9.33
CA ALA A 97 -9.81 14.79 -9.54
C ALA A 97 -10.17 15.68 -8.34
N VAL A 98 -9.90 15.23 -7.12
CA VAL A 98 -10.26 15.95 -5.88
C VAL A 98 -9.17 16.90 -5.43
N PHE A 99 -7.90 16.47 -5.46
CA PHE A 99 -6.77 17.21 -4.89
C PHE A 99 -5.83 17.83 -5.94
N GLY A 100 -6.11 17.63 -7.24
CA GLY A 100 -5.33 18.15 -8.35
C GLY A 100 -4.22 17.19 -8.82
N GLU A 101 -3.80 17.36 -10.07
CA GLU A 101 -2.81 16.53 -10.77
C GLU A 101 -1.38 16.92 -10.40
N THR A 102 -1.02 16.71 -9.14
CA THR A 102 0.31 17.00 -8.58
C THR A 102 0.76 15.93 -7.60
N ALA A 103 2.07 15.81 -7.34
CA ALA A 103 2.60 14.96 -6.27
C ALA A 103 1.96 15.29 -4.92
N ARG A 104 1.82 16.58 -4.61
CA ARG A 104 1.15 17.06 -3.39
C ARG A 104 -0.30 16.57 -3.28
N GLY A 105 -1.06 16.60 -4.38
CA GLY A 105 -2.44 16.09 -4.43
C GLY A 105 -2.51 14.60 -4.13
N ILE A 106 -1.60 13.81 -4.70
CA ILE A 106 -1.50 12.35 -4.45
C ILE A 106 -1.20 12.08 -2.97
N HIS A 107 -0.22 12.78 -2.40
CA HIS A 107 0.16 12.59 -0.99
C HIS A 107 -0.92 13.10 -0.02
N LEU A 108 -1.72 14.12 -0.38
CA LEU A 108 -2.93 14.49 0.37
C LEU A 108 -3.96 13.36 0.38
N GLY A 109 -4.16 12.70 -0.76
CA GLY A 109 -5.00 11.50 -0.84
C GLY A 109 -4.50 10.38 0.07
N LEU A 110 -3.18 10.12 0.08
CA LEU A 110 -2.57 9.14 0.98
C LEU A 110 -2.77 9.50 2.47
N LEU A 111 -2.59 10.78 2.82
CA LEU A 111 -2.82 11.29 4.17
C LEU A 111 -4.22 10.92 4.63
N PHE A 112 -5.24 11.21 3.83
CA PHE A 112 -6.63 10.84 4.13
C PHE A 112 -6.84 9.32 4.25
N VAL A 113 -6.31 8.53 3.32
CA VAL A 113 -6.37 7.06 3.32
C VAL A 113 -5.74 6.48 4.59
N ASN A 114 -4.60 7.02 5.02
CA ASN A 114 -3.90 6.56 6.21
C ASN A 114 -4.66 6.91 7.49
N ALA A 115 -5.11 8.15 7.65
CA ALA A 115 -5.90 8.60 8.80
C ALA A 115 -7.17 7.74 8.98
N VAL A 116 -7.91 7.50 7.89
CA VAL A 116 -9.10 6.63 7.93
C VAL A 116 -8.72 5.20 8.30
N SER A 117 -7.64 4.65 7.75
CA SER A 117 -7.17 3.30 8.08
C SER A 117 -6.79 3.15 9.57
N VAL A 118 -6.17 4.17 10.18
CA VAL A 118 -5.87 4.20 11.62
C VAL A 118 -7.17 4.16 12.44
N ILE A 119 -8.18 4.95 12.06
CA ILE A 119 -9.49 4.97 12.75
C ILE A 119 -10.18 3.60 12.61
N LEU A 120 -10.21 3.03 11.42
CA LEU A 120 -10.83 1.72 11.18
C LEU A 120 -10.15 0.61 11.99
N LEU A 121 -8.82 0.62 12.06
CA LEU A 121 -8.09 -0.36 12.87
C LEU A 121 -8.35 -0.18 14.37
N TYR A 122 -8.44 1.07 14.85
CA TYR A 122 -8.91 1.36 16.22
C TYR A 122 -10.27 0.70 16.46
N ILE A 123 -11.25 0.89 15.55
CA ILE A 123 -12.59 0.32 15.70
C ILE A 123 -12.54 -1.21 15.76
N VAL A 124 -11.77 -1.87 14.88
CA VAL A 124 -11.61 -3.32 14.88
C VAL A 124 -11.03 -3.80 16.21
N ALA A 125 -9.91 -3.23 16.64
CA ALA A 125 -9.23 -3.66 17.85
C ALA A 125 -10.03 -3.31 19.13
N ALA A 126 -10.69 -2.15 19.17
CA ALA A 126 -11.55 -1.74 20.28
C ALA A 126 -12.77 -2.65 20.44
N ARG A 127 -13.36 -3.09 19.34
CA ARG A 127 -14.52 -3.99 19.34
C ARG A 127 -14.16 -5.38 19.86
N LEU A 128 -12.98 -5.89 19.56
CA LEU A 128 -12.55 -7.22 19.93
C LEU A 128 -11.86 -7.28 21.33
N PHE A 129 -11.13 -6.23 21.68
CA PHE A 129 -10.19 -6.26 22.82
C PHE A 129 -10.32 -5.02 23.76
N GLY A 130 -11.27 -4.13 23.50
CA GLY A 130 -11.52 -2.93 24.30
C GLY A 130 -10.79 -1.67 23.80
N THR A 131 -11.24 -0.51 24.27
CA THR A 131 -10.84 0.81 23.77
C THR A 131 -9.34 1.10 23.88
N LEU A 132 -8.69 0.64 24.96
CA LEU A 132 -7.25 0.76 25.13
C LEU A 132 -6.49 -0.03 24.05
N ALA A 133 -6.91 -1.27 23.76
CA ALA A 133 -6.33 -2.05 22.69
C ALA A 133 -6.53 -1.35 21.33
N GLY A 134 -7.70 -0.75 21.08
CA GLY A 134 -7.96 0.07 19.92
C GLY A 134 -6.94 1.22 19.78
N THR A 135 -6.73 2.00 20.85
CA THR A 135 -5.79 3.12 20.84
C THR A 135 -4.36 2.68 20.58
N ILE A 136 -3.91 1.59 21.22
CA ILE A 136 -2.56 1.05 21.02
C ILE A 136 -2.40 0.51 19.59
N ALA A 137 -3.39 -0.20 19.06
CA ALA A 137 -3.37 -0.70 17.68
C ALA A 137 -3.33 0.46 16.67
N GLY A 138 -4.19 1.47 16.85
CA GLY A 138 -4.18 2.67 15.99
C GLY A 138 -2.85 3.41 16.04
N ALA A 139 -2.30 3.65 17.24
CA ALA A 139 -1.02 4.32 17.41
C ALA A 139 0.15 3.52 16.81
N SER A 140 0.14 2.18 16.98
CA SER A 140 1.14 1.32 16.39
C SER A 140 1.08 1.32 14.86
N TYR A 141 -0.13 1.26 14.29
CA TYR A 141 -0.31 1.28 12.85
C TYR A 141 0.06 2.63 12.25
N ALA A 142 -0.32 3.75 12.88
CA ALA A 142 0.06 5.09 12.42
C ALA A 142 1.58 5.22 12.28
N LEU A 143 2.35 4.72 13.24
CA LEU A 143 3.80 4.71 13.17
C LEU A 143 4.32 3.73 12.11
N LEU A 144 3.89 2.47 12.16
CA LEU A 144 4.41 1.40 11.29
C LEU A 144 4.11 1.65 9.81
N SER A 145 2.94 2.24 9.48
CA SER A 145 2.53 2.54 8.10
C SER A 145 3.15 3.83 7.54
N THR A 146 3.71 4.70 8.41
CA THR A 146 4.38 5.95 7.99
C THR A 146 5.91 5.78 7.95
N HIS A 147 6.40 4.62 8.36
CA HIS A 147 7.82 4.39 8.54
C HIS A 147 8.59 4.33 7.22
N GLN A 148 9.80 4.95 7.17
CA GLN A 148 10.67 4.92 5.99
C GLN A 148 11.05 3.50 5.56
N SER A 149 11.22 2.57 6.49
CA SER A 149 11.61 1.19 6.18
C SER A 149 10.56 0.39 5.41
N VAL A 150 9.34 0.89 5.32
CA VAL A 150 8.26 0.34 4.49
C VAL A 150 7.88 1.30 3.35
N LEU A 151 8.67 2.37 3.13
CA LEU A 151 8.37 3.44 2.17
C LEU A 151 6.97 4.04 2.39
N GLY A 152 6.60 4.23 3.65
CA GLY A 152 5.23 4.59 4.04
C GLY A 152 4.78 5.99 3.65
N PHE A 153 5.68 6.83 3.13
CA PHE A 153 5.36 8.17 2.61
C PHE A 153 4.84 8.15 1.17
N ALA A 154 5.12 7.09 0.40
CA ALA A 154 4.63 6.94 -0.96
C ALA A 154 3.24 6.27 -0.99
N ALA A 155 2.38 6.72 -1.92
CA ALA A 155 0.99 6.26 -2.04
C ALA A 155 0.88 4.90 -2.75
N HIS A 156 1.62 3.91 -2.26
CA HIS A 156 1.60 2.56 -2.82
C HIS A 156 0.22 1.91 -2.77
N ALA A 157 -0.09 1.07 -3.75
CA ALA A 157 -1.32 0.26 -3.82
C ALA A 157 -1.64 -0.50 -2.53
N THR A 158 -0.64 -0.82 -1.72
CA THR A 158 -0.75 -1.54 -0.45
C THR A 158 -1.51 -0.77 0.63
N HIS A 159 -1.47 0.56 0.64
CA HIS A 159 -2.30 1.39 1.53
C HIS A 159 -3.79 1.27 1.19
N PHE A 160 -4.12 1.24 -0.09
CA PHE A 160 -5.51 1.09 -0.56
C PHE A 160 -6.05 -0.32 -0.29
N ILE A 161 -5.20 -1.37 -0.36
CA ILE A 161 -5.57 -2.72 0.10
C ILE A 161 -5.99 -2.67 1.57
N VAL A 162 -5.16 -2.07 2.45
CA VAL A 162 -5.42 -2.01 3.89
C VAL A 162 -6.73 -1.29 4.18
N LEU A 163 -6.98 -0.14 3.55
CA LEU A 163 -8.22 0.60 3.72
C LEU A 163 -9.44 -0.26 3.39
N ALA A 164 -9.46 -0.87 2.20
CA ALA A 164 -10.58 -1.69 1.75
C ALA A 164 -10.75 -2.95 2.62
N ALA A 165 -9.64 -3.61 3.02
CA ALA A 165 -9.66 -4.77 3.89
C ALA A 165 -10.20 -4.45 5.29
N LEU A 166 -9.82 -3.32 5.89
CA LEU A 166 -10.34 -2.90 7.20
C LEU A 166 -11.84 -2.58 7.15
N ILE A 167 -12.33 -1.94 6.08
CA ILE A 167 -13.76 -1.77 5.85
C ILE A 167 -14.44 -3.14 5.77
N GLY A 168 -13.89 -4.07 4.99
CA GLY A 168 -14.38 -5.44 4.87
C GLY A 168 -14.44 -6.17 6.20
N ILE A 169 -13.40 -6.04 7.05
CA ILE A 169 -13.34 -6.64 8.40
C ILE A 169 -14.43 -6.07 9.32
N ILE A 170 -14.63 -4.75 9.34
CA ILE A 170 -15.67 -4.13 10.18
C ILE A 170 -17.06 -4.65 9.77
N LEU A 171 -17.33 -4.69 8.47
CA LEU A 171 -18.59 -5.21 7.93
C LEU A 171 -18.76 -6.70 8.23
N LEU A 172 -17.67 -7.48 8.20
CA LEU A 172 -17.65 -8.88 8.57
C LEU A 172 -18.05 -9.10 10.04
N LEU A 173 -17.43 -8.34 10.94
CA LEU A 173 -17.76 -8.38 12.37
C LEU A 173 -19.22 -7.96 12.60
N GLN A 174 -19.70 -6.95 11.87
CA GLN A 174 -21.10 -6.52 11.92
C GLN A 174 -22.06 -7.58 11.38
N ALA A 175 -21.67 -8.31 10.34
CA ALA A 175 -22.43 -9.42 9.78
C ALA A 175 -22.58 -10.56 10.80
N GLU A 176 -21.51 -10.86 11.56
CA GLU A 176 -21.55 -11.89 12.61
C GLU A 176 -22.44 -11.54 13.78
N GLU A 177 -22.46 -10.29 14.22
CA GLU A 177 -23.32 -9.86 15.33
C GLU A 177 -24.80 -9.78 14.92
N THR A 178 -25.07 -9.14 13.78
CA THR A 178 -26.46 -8.87 13.37
C THR A 178 -27.10 -10.00 12.59
N LYS A 179 -26.28 -10.92 12.03
CA LYS A 179 -26.69 -12.00 11.11
C LYS A 179 -27.41 -11.52 9.84
N ARG A 180 -27.36 -10.20 9.54
CA ARG A 180 -28.01 -9.61 8.36
C ARG A 180 -27.20 -9.89 7.10
N MET A 181 -27.85 -10.41 6.05
CA MET A 181 -27.23 -10.78 4.77
C MET A 181 -26.57 -9.59 4.07
N ALA A 182 -27.12 -8.37 4.23
CA ALA A 182 -26.54 -7.16 3.66
C ALA A 182 -25.08 -6.92 4.10
N PHE A 183 -24.74 -7.20 5.36
CA PHE A 183 -23.36 -7.02 5.83
C PHE A 183 -22.39 -8.08 5.27
N PHE A 184 -22.84 -9.33 5.02
CA PHE A 184 -22.04 -10.32 4.30
C PHE A 184 -21.79 -9.88 2.86
N PHE A 185 -22.80 -9.31 2.19
CA PHE A 185 -22.64 -8.75 0.85
C PHE A 185 -21.65 -7.59 0.83
N TRP A 186 -21.84 -6.57 1.66
CA TRP A 186 -20.95 -5.40 1.67
C TRP A 186 -19.52 -5.73 2.10
N SER A 187 -19.35 -6.70 3.01
CA SER A 187 -18.04 -7.22 3.38
C SER A 187 -17.34 -7.88 2.19
N GLY A 188 -18.04 -8.79 1.48
CA GLY A 188 -17.50 -9.42 0.27
C GLY A 188 -17.11 -8.38 -0.76
N LEU A 189 -17.96 -7.39 -1.03
CA LEU A 189 -17.70 -6.30 -1.97
C LEU A 189 -16.41 -5.52 -1.61
N ALA A 190 -16.23 -5.19 -0.33
CA ALA A 190 -15.04 -4.48 0.13
C ALA A 190 -13.75 -5.30 -0.08
N PHE A 191 -13.78 -6.62 0.16
CA PHE A 191 -12.64 -7.48 -0.14
C PHE A 191 -12.41 -7.66 -1.66
N GLY A 192 -13.46 -7.65 -2.47
CA GLY A 192 -13.34 -7.59 -3.93
C GLY A 192 -12.67 -6.30 -4.40
N ILE A 193 -12.97 -5.17 -3.78
CA ILE A 193 -12.28 -3.90 -4.02
C ILE A 193 -10.82 -3.98 -3.57
N ALA A 194 -10.52 -4.58 -2.40
CA ALA A 194 -9.14 -4.79 -1.96
C ALA A 194 -8.30 -5.60 -2.97
N PHE A 195 -8.91 -6.62 -3.60
CA PHE A 195 -8.28 -7.38 -4.69
C PHE A 195 -7.99 -6.48 -5.90
N LEU A 196 -8.93 -5.63 -6.32
CA LEU A 196 -8.72 -4.71 -7.45
C LEU A 196 -7.61 -3.68 -7.21
N MET A 197 -7.27 -3.35 -5.96
CA MET A 197 -6.13 -2.47 -5.67
C MET A 197 -4.80 -3.15 -6.02
N LYS A 198 -4.63 -4.40 -5.63
CA LYS A 198 -3.45 -5.22 -5.99
C LYS A 198 -3.74 -6.70 -5.70
N GLN A 199 -3.17 -7.62 -6.48
CA GLN A 199 -3.41 -9.06 -6.35
C GLN A 199 -3.30 -9.62 -4.92
N PRO A 200 -2.34 -9.18 -4.04
CA PRO A 200 -2.29 -9.63 -2.65
C PRO A 200 -3.55 -9.31 -1.82
N GLY A 201 -4.37 -8.36 -2.25
CA GLY A 201 -5.66 -8.06 -1.62
C GLY A 201 -6.62 -9.25 -1.56
N LEU A 202 -6.48 -10.23 -2.49
CA LEU A 202 -7.23 -11.49 -2.48
C LEU A 202 -7.02 -12.27 -1.17
N LEU A 203 -5.85 -12.20 -0.57
CA LEU A 203 -5.53 -12.94 0.65
C LEU A 203 -6.30 -12.43 1.87
N PHE A 204 -6.69 -11.15 1.90
CA PHE A 204 -7.61 -10.64 2.91
C PHE A 204 -9.04 -11.16 2.70
N GLY A 205 -9.48 -11.29 1.45
CA GLY A 205 -10.74 -11.98 1.12
C GLY A 205 -10.72 -13.45 1.52
N ALA A 206 -9.60 -14.14 1.29
CA ALA A 206 -9.40 -15.53 1.71
C ALA A 206 -9.38 -15.67 3.24
N PHE A 207 -8.74 -14.74 3.95
CA PHE A 207 -8.82 -14.65 5.42
C PHE A 207 -10.29 -14.55 5.88
N ALA A 208 -11.04 -13.60 5.31
CA ALA A 208 -12.43 -13.38 5.70
C ALA A 208 -13.32 -14.60 5.41
N PHE A 209 -13.11 -15.23 4.26
CA PHE A 209 -13.81 -16.47 3.90
C PHE A 209 -13.48 -17.59 4.90
N PHE A 210 -12.21 -17.82 5.20
CA PHE A 210 -11.76 -18.82 6.17
C PHE A 210 -12.36 -18.54 7.56
N TYR A 211 -12.29 -17.30 8.01
CA TYR A 211 -12.83 -16.86 9.28
C TYR A 211 -14.34 -17.13 9.36
N LEU A 212 -15.11 -16.72 8.34
CA LEU A 212 -16.53 -17.01 8.26
C LEU A 212 -16.84 -18.50 8.23
N ALA A 213 -16.09 -19.27 7.46
CA ALA A 213 -16.29 -20.71 7.36
C ALA A 213 -16.14 -21.40 8.72
N VAL A 214 -15.13 -20.99 9.51
CA VAL A 214 -14.87 -21.54 10.84
C VAL A 214 -15.87 -21.04 11.89
N GLN A 215 -16.11 -19.71 11.94
CA GLN A 215 -16.97 -19.12 12.97
C GLN A 215 -18.47 -19.43 12.79
N CYS A 216 -18.89 -19.55 11.54
CA CYS A 216 -20.28 -19.89 11.23
C CYS A 216 -20.47 -21.39 10.98
N TRP A 217 -19.49 -22.24 11.34
CA TRP A 217 -19.56 -23.68 11.10
C TRP A 217 -20.85 -24.27 11.66
N PRO A 218 -21.64 -25.00 10.83
CA PRO A 218 -22.93 -25.50 11.24
C PRO A 218 -22.81 -26.61 12.29
N LYS A 219 -23.61 -26.51 13.35
CA LYS A 219 -23.67 -27.50 14.44
C LYS A 219 -24.66 -28.61 14.14
N ASN A 220 -25.62 -28.37 13.26
CA ASN A 220 -26.67 -29.33 12.89
C ASN A 220 -27.03 -29.22 11.40
N LYS A 221 -27.73 -30.21 10.86
CA LYS A 221 -28.09 -30.28 9.42
C LYS A 221 -28.91 -29.09 8.91
N ARG A 222 -29.70 -28.44 9.78
CA ARG A 222 -30.57 -27.31 9.37
C ARG A 222 -29.76 -26.03 9.13
N GLU A 223 -28.60 -25.89 9.75
CA GLU A 223 -27.75 -24.71 9.63
C GLU A 223 -26.90 -24.70 8.34
N TRP A 224 -26.71 -25.86 7.68
CA TRP A 224 -25.88 -25.97 6.48
C TRP A 224 -26.35 -25.05 5.34
N ALA A 225 -27.65 -24.98 5.09
CA ALA A 225 -28.20 -24.12 4.04
C ALA A 225 -27.94 -22.64 4.34
N GLN A 226 -28.08 -22.21 5.60
CA GLN A 226 -27.79 -20.82 5.99
C GLN A 226 -26.29 -20.52 5.94
N TRP A 227 -25.44 -21.46 6.36
CA TRP A 227 -23.99 -21.34 6.27
C TRP A 227 -23.55 -21.18 4.82
N ALA A 228 -23.98 -22.08 3.93
CA ALA A 228 -23.71 -22.01 2.51
C ALA A 228 -24.23 -20.70 1.87
N LYS A 229 -25.41 -20.24 2.26
CA LYS A 229 -25.98 -18.95 1.80
C LYS A 229 -25.10 -17.76 2.20
N LYS A 230 -24.60 -17.70 3.45
CA LYS A 230 -23.72 -16.61 3.92
C LYS A 230 -22.42 -16.59 3.14
N LEU A 231 -21.76 -17.75 2.97
CA LEU A 231 -20.53 -17.87 2.19
C LEU A 231 -20.77 -17.57 0.71
N GLY A 232 -21.87 -18.05 0.14
CA GLY A 232 -22.25 -17.78 -1.25
C GLY A 232 -22.47 -16.29 -1.51
N VAL A 233 -23.23 -15.60 -0.64
CA VAL A 233 -23.43 -14.14 -0.76
C VAL A 233 -22.11 -13.38 -0.65
N PHE A 234 -21.25 -13.76 0.31
CA PHE A 234 -19.94 -13.14 0.49
C PHE A 234 -19.05 -13.32 -0.76
N LEU A 235 -18.97 -14.55 -1.29
CA LEU A 235 -18.14 -14.84 -2.48
C LEU A 235 -18.65 -14.15 -3.74
N LEU A 236 -19.97 -14.18 -3.98
CA LEU A 236 -20.57 -13.52 -5.15
C LEU A 236 -20.35 -12.01 -5.09
N ALA A 237 -20.55 -11.40 -3.92
CA ALA A 237 -20.28 -9.98 -3.73
C ALA A 237 -18.79 -9.65 -3.89
N GLY A 238 -17.89 -10.53 -3.43
CA GLY A 238 -16.45 -10.37 -3.58
C GLY A 238 -15.98 -10.47 -5.05
N ALA A 239 -16.63 -11.32 -5.85
CA ALA A 239 -16.34 -11.45 -7.28
C ALA A 239 -16.91 -10.29 -8.12
N LEU A 240 -17.94 -9.60 -7.63
CA LEU A 240 -18.68 -8.58 -8.38
C LEU A 240 -17.80 -7.41 -8.87
N PRO A 241 -16.91 -6.79 -8.08
CA PRO A 241 -16.05 -5.71 -8.56
C PRO A 241 -15.15 -6.14 -9.71
N PHE A 242 -14.58 -7.33 -9.64
CA PHE A 242 -13.73 -7.88 -10.70
C PHE A 242 -14.55 -8.20 -11.96
N ALA A 243 -15.71 -8.82 -11.82
CA ALA A 243 -16.59 -9.12 -12.95
C ALA A 243 -17.06 -7.85 -13.68
N LEU A 244 -17.45 -6.81 -12.93
CA LEU A 244 -17.81 -5.50 -13.50
C LEU A 244 -16.62 -4.84 -14.20
N THR A 245 -15.44 -4.91 -13.62
CA THR A 245 -14.21 -4.42 -14.24
C THR A 245 -13.91 -5.14 -15.56
N CYS A 246 -14.01 -6.47 -15.59
CA CYS A 246 -13.85 -7.25 -16.82
C CYS A 246 -14.87 -6.85 -17.89
N ALA A 247 -16.14 -6.71 -17.53
CA ALA A 247 -17.20 -6.29 -18.46
C ALA A 247 -16.95 -4.89 -19.02
N LEU A 248 -16.53 -3.94 -18.17
CA LEU A 248 -16.19 -2.59 -18.58
C LEU A 248 -15.00 -2.57 -19.56
N LEU A 249 -13.89 -3.23 -19.21
CA LEU A 249 -12.70 -3.29 -20.05
C LEU A 249 -12.95 -4.03 -21.38
N TYR A 250 -13.84 -5.03 -21.38
CA TYR A 250 -14.30 -5.68 -22.60
C TYR A 250 -15.08 -4.70 -23.49
N ARG A 251 -16.01 -3.93 -22.91
CA ARG A 251 -16.82 -2.95 -23.62
C ARG A 251 -15.98 -1.84 -24.28
N VAL A 252 -14.91 -1.40 -23.61
CA VAL A 252 -14.00 -0.36 -24.15
C VAL A 252 -12.87 -0.93 -25.00
N GLY A 253 -12.85 -2.26 -25.26
CA GLY A 253 -11.94 -2.89 -26.23
C GLY A 253 -10.53 -3.17 -25.71
N VAL A 254 -10.24 -3.01 -24.42
CA VAL A 254 -8.88 -3.21 -23.84
C VAL A 254 -8.75 -4.48 -23.00
N PHE A 255 -9.78 -5.35 -22.99
CA PHE A 255 -9.80 -6.55 -22.14
C PHE A 255 -8.64 -7.51 -22.43
N GLN A 256 -8.25 -7.69 -23.70
CA GLN A 256 -7.14 -8.58 -24.05
C GLN A 256 -5.81 -8.09 -23.46
N ASN A 257 -5.52 -6.79 -23.59
CA ASN A 257 -4.35 -6.17 -22.99
C ASN A 257 -4.38 -6.30 -21.46
N PHE A 258 -5.50 -5.98 -20.83
CA PHE A 258 -5.71 -6.17 -19.39
C PHE A 258 -5.38 -7.60 -18.97
N TRP A 259 -6.00 -8.61 -19.62
CA TRP A 259 -5.81 -10.02 -19.26
C TRP A 259 -4.35 -10.46 -19.44
N PHE A 260 -3.75 -10.08 -20.58
CA PHE A 260 -2.35 -10.40 -20.85
C PHE A 260 -1.43 -9.83 -19.75
N TRP A 261 -1.54 -8.56 -19.45
CA TRP A 261 -0.64 -7.91 -18.51
C TRP A 261 -0.86 -8.37 -17.07
N THR A 262 -2.10 -8.44 -16.60
CA THR A 262 -2.41 -8.70 -15.19
C THR A 262 -2.38 -10.18 -14.81
N PHE A 263 -2.47 -11.10 -15.79
CA PHE A 263 -2.45 -12.53 -15.52
C PHE A 263 -1.32 -13.24 -16.26
N SER A 264 -1.22 -13.17 -17.59
CA SER A 264 -0.22 -13.93 -18.34
C SER A 264 1.20 -13.43 -18.06
N TYR A 265 1.45 -12.14 -18.22
CA TYR A 265 2.75 -11.56 -17.91
C TYR A 265 3.05 -11.55 -16.40
N ALA A 266 2.05 -11.22 -15.57
CA ALA A 266 2.21 -11.24 -14.12
C ALA A 266 2.57 -12.64 -13.59
N HIS A 267 2.03 -13.71 -14.14
CA HIS A 267 2.40 -15.08 -13.81
C HIS A 267 3.89 -15.33 -14.09
N GLN A 268 4.37 -14.93 -15.27
CA GLN A 268 5.78 -15.06 -15.62
C GLN A 268 6.69 -14.27 -14.67
N TYR A 269 6.32 -13.03 -14.37
CA TYR A 269 7.05 -12.18 -13.42
C TYR A 269 7.16 -12.81 -12.02
N VAL A 270 6.07 -13.40 -11.51
CA VAL A 270 6.04 -14.03 -10.18
C VAL A 270 6.88 -15.31 -10.12
N THR A 271 6.93 -16.08 -11.21
CA THR A 271 7.63 -17.37 -11.25
C THR A 271 9.13 -17.27 -11.53
N ASN A 272 9.61 -16.12 -12.03
CA ASN A 272 11.01 -15.93 -12.40
C ASN A 272 11.97 -15.77 -11.18
N MET A 273 11.45 -15.50 -9.98
CA MET A 273 12.29 -15.26 -8.82
C MET A 273 12.68 -16.57 -8.11
N PRO A 274 13.97 -16.98 -8.10
CA PRO A 274 14.40 -18.15 -7.35
C PRO A 274 14.16 -17.99 -5.85
N LEU A 275 13.66 -19.01 -5.18
CA LEU A 275 13.36 -19.00 -3.74
C LEU A 275 14.56 -18.54 -2.89
N ARG A 276 15.77 -19.02 -3.22
CA ARG A 276 17.01 -18.62 -2.51
C ARG A 276 17.25 -17.11 -2.58
N THR A 277 16.98 -16.50 -3.73
CA THR A 277 17.13 -15.04 -3.92
C THR A 277 16.02 -14.30 -3.18
N GLY A 278 14.78 -14.78 -3.25
CA GLY A 278 13.67 -14.23 -2.50
C GLY A 278 13.92 -14.23 -0.99
N LEU A 279 14.45 -15.33 -0.43
CA LEU A 279 14.81 -15.40 1.00
C LEU A 279 15.92 -14.40 1.37
N LYS A 280 16.87 -14.12 0.48
CA LYS A 280 17.87 -13.04 0.70
C LYS A 280 17.20 -11.67 0.77
N PHE A 281 16.26 -11.40 -0.14
CA PHE A 281 15.50 -10.15 -0.12
C PHE A 281 14.62 -10.02 1.14
N LEU A 282 13.95 -11.11 1.52
CA LEU A 282 13.20 -11.15 2.79
C LEU A 282 14.11 -10.80 3.98
N LYS A 283 15.23 -11.51 4.12
CA LYS A 283 16.19 -11.25 5.21
C LYS A 283 16.66 -9.80 5.21
N LYS A 284 17.09 -9.28 4.06
CA LYS A 284 17.58 -7.90 3.93
C LYS A 284 16.53 -6.87 4.36
N ASN A 285 15.35 -6.93 3.73
CA ASN A 285 14.32 -5.90 3.92
C ASN A 285 13.62 -6.02 5.28
N PHE A 286 13.40 -7.25 5.77
CA PHE A 286 12.84 -7.45 7.10
C PHE A 286 13.82 -7.03 8.21
N SER A 287 15.12 -7.32 8.06
CA SER A 287 16.14 -6.82 8.99
C SER A 287 16.18 -5.29 9.02
N TYR A 288 15.98 -4.62 7.88
CA TYR A 288 15.90 -3.17 7.82
C TYR A 288 14.66 -2.63 8.58
N ILE A 289 13.51 -3.29 8.46
CA ILE A 289 12.30 -2.95 9.24
C ILE A 289 12.55 -3.13 10.74
N LEU A 290 13.18 -4.25 11.13
CA LEU A 290 13.49 -4.55 12.53
C LEU A 290 14.47 -3.54 13.14
N LEU A 291 15.44 -3.04 12.36
CA LEU A 291 16.47 -2.10 12.85
C LEU A 291 15.85 -0.85 13.50
N PHE A 292 14.77 -0.34 12.95
CA PHE A 292 14.14 0.88 13.43
C PHE A 292 13.06 0.66 14.50
N THR A 293 12.41 -0.49 14.50
CA THR A 293 11.25 -0.75 15.37
C THR A 293 11.35 -2.07 16.15
N PRO A 294 12.55 -2.49 16.65
CA PRO A 294 12.74 -3.83 17.20
C PRO A 294 11.81 -4.14 18.38
N TRP A 295 11.64 -3.19 19.28
CA TRP A 295 10.83 -3.38 20.50
C TRP A 295 9.32 -3.54 20.21
N LEU A 296 8.82 -2.91 19.16
CA LEU A 296 7.45 -3.12 18.70
C LEU A 296 7.25 -4.55 18.16
N TRP A 297 8.25 -5.09 17.45
CA TRP A 297 8.20 -6.47 16.99
C TRP A 297 8.34 -7.49 18.13
N VAL A 298 9.13 -7.18 19.16
CA VAL A 298 9.16 -8.00 20.40
C VAL A 298 7.78 -8.01 21.06
N LEU A 299 7.12 -6.86 21.18
CA LEU A 299 5.74 -6.79 21.69
C LEU A 299 4.77 -7.58 20.81
N ALA A 300 4.91 -7.54 19.50
CA ALA A 300 4.08 -8.34 18.60
C ALA A 300 4.29 -9.85 18.80
N LEU A 301 5.53 -10.30 19.00
CA LEU A 301 5.83 -11.71 19.34
C LEU A 301 5.20 -12.11 20.67
N VAL A 302 5.27 -11.26 21.69
CA VAL A 302 4.54 -11.46 22.95
C VAL A 302 3.04 -11.52 22.68
N GLY A 303 2.52 -10.69 21.76
CA GLY A 303 1.12 -10.71 21.33
C GLY A 303 0.69 -12.06 20.76
N VAL A 304 1.51 -12.69 19.94
CA VAL A 304 1.24 -14.06 19.45
C VAL A 304 1.11 -15.03 20.61
N SER A 305 1.98 -14.95 21.62
CA SER A 305 1.94 -15.87 22.78
C SER A 305 0.66 -15.73 23.62
N THR A 306 -0.01 -14.56 23.57
CA THR A 306 -1.24 -14.30 24.37
C THR A 306 -2.38 -15.28 24.06
N VAL A 307 -2.40 -15.87 22.86
CA VAL A 307 -3.38 -16.90 22.47
C VAL A 307 -3.37 -18.10 23.43
N PHE A 308 -2.23 -18.39 24.04
CA PHE A 308 -2.09 -19.54 24.96
C PHE A 308 -2.52 -19.23 26.39
N TRP A 309 -2.39 -17.98 26.86
CA TRP A 309 -2.58 -17.65 28.26
C TRP A 309 -3.65 -16.57 28.54
N SER A 310 -4.10 -15.79 27.52
CA SER A 310 -5.16 -14.78 27.70
C SER A 310 -6.52 -15.34 27.25
N PRO A 311 -7.50 -15.51 28.15
CA PRO A 311 -8.83 -16.02 27.79
C PRO A 311 -9.55 -15.15 26.75
N THR A 312 -9.41 -13.82 26.85
CA THR A 312 -9.99 -12.87 25.89
C THR A 312 -9.43 -13.08 24.50
N VAL A 313 -8.10 -13.20 24.37
CA VAL A 313 -7.45 -13.40 23.06
C VAL A 313 -7.75 -14.79 22.50
N ARG A 314 -7.78 -15.82 23.35
CA ARG A 314 -8.12 -17.19 22.95
C ARG A 314 -9.50 -17.28 22.29
N ARG A 315 -10.48 -16.51 22.78
CA ARG A 315 -11.82 -16.42 22.18
C ARG A 315 -11.78 -15.91 20.74
N HIS A 316 -10.82 -15.04 20.40
CA HIS A 316 -10.62 -14.46 19.08
C HIS A 316 -9.40 -15.03 18.35
N ALA A 317 -8.89 -16.21 18.76
CA ALA A 317 -7.67 -16.79 18.23
C ALA A 317 -7.72 -17.01 16.70
N VAL A 318 -8.86 -17.48 16.19
CA VAL A 318 -9.06 -17.68 14.73
C VAL A 318 -8.91 -16.37 13.97
N PHE A 319 -9.44 -15.28 14.52
CA PHE A 319 -9.30 -13.95 13.92
C PHE A 319 -7.84 -13.48 13.94
N VAL A 320 -7.20 -13.51 15.11
CA VAL A 320 -5.83 -12.99 15.30
C VAL A 320 -4.81 -13.77 14.48
N LEU A 321 -4.83 -15.11 14.61
CA LEU A 321 -3.89 -15.97 13.90
C LEU A 321 -4.20 -16.03 12.40
N GLY A 322 -5.47 -16.07 12.02
CA GLY A 322 -5.89 -16.02 10.63
C GLY A 322 -5.44 -14.72 9.97
N LEU A 323 -5.72 -13.56 10.57
CA LEU A 323 -5.28 -12.27 10.04
C LEU A 323 -3.75 -12.23 9.90
N LEU A 324 -2.99 -12.70 10.90
CA LEU A 324 -1.53 -12.76 10.84
C LEU A 324 -1.04 -13.63 9.67
N VAL A 325 -1.53 -14.87 9.58
CA VAL A 325 -1.09 -15.83 8.54
C VAL A 325 -1.37 -15.32 7.14
N PHE A 326 -2.60 -14.84 6.89
CA PHE A 326 -2.96 -14.32 5.57
C PHE A 326 -2.28 -12.99 5.25
N SER A 327 -2.02 -12.12 6.24
CA SER A 327 -1.22 -10.91 6.04
C SER A 327 0.24 -11.22 5.74
N CYS A 328 0.85 -12.22 6.41
CA CYS A 328 2.18 -12.72 6.05
C CYS A 328 2.20 -13.30 4.63
N ALA A 329 1.19 -14.09 4.26
CA ALA A 329 1.06 -14.60 2.91
C ALA A 329 0.93 -13.47 1.87
N ALA A 330 0.27 -12.35 2.21
CA ALA A 330 0.12 -11.19 1.31
C ALA A 330 1.46 -10.48 0.99
N VAL A 331 2.49 -10.68 1.81
CA VAL A 331 3.85 -10.14 1.55
C VAL A 331 4.63 -10.99 0.53
N CYS A 332 4.25 -12.27 0.37
CA CYS A 332 5.05 -13.26 -0.37
C CYS A 332 4.94 -13.23 -1.91
N PRO A 333 3.87 -12.76 -2.58
CA PRO A 333 3.74 -12.87 -4.02
C PRO A 333 4.95 -12.32 -4.78
N GLY A 334 5.51 -13.15 -5.69
CA GLY A 334 6.69 -12.82 -6.49
C GLY A 334 8.02 -12.90 -5.74
N LEU A 335 8.04 -13.14 -4.42
CA LEU A 335 9.25 -13.28 -3.58
C LEU A 335 10.23 -12.08 -3.63
N TYR A 336 9.78 -10.93 -4.13
CA TYR A 336 10.61 -9.72 -4.17
C TYR A 336 10.75 -9.04 -2.81
N PHE A 337 9.78 -9.23 -1.91
CA PHE A 337 9.75 -8.68 -0.54
C PHE A 337 10.17 -7.20 -0.48
N ARG A 338 9.69 -6.39 -1.43
CA ARG A 338 9.99 -4.94 -1.44
C ARG A 338 9.45 -4.29 -0.16
N PRO A 339 10.07 -3.21 0.34
CA PRO A 339 9.67 -2.58 1.62
C PRO A 339 8.17 -2.33 1.75
N HIS A 340 7.52 -1.76 0.75
CA HIS A 340 6.09 -1.46 0.77
C HIS A 340 5.17 -2.70 0.73
N TYR A 341 5.69 -3.92 0.42
CA TYR A 341 4.90 -5.15 0.51
C TYR A 341 4.57 -5.53 1.95
N PHE A 342 5.29 -4.98 2.93
CA PHE A 342 5.03 -5.23 4.34
C PHE A 342 3.88 -4.38 4.91
N ILE A 343 3.42 -3.32 4.23
CA ILE A 343 2.32 -2.47 4.71
C ILE A 343 1.04 -3.28 5.01
N PRO A 344 0.59 -4.25 4.20
CA PRO A 344 -0.56 -5.10 4.51
C PRO A 344 -0.40 -5.97 5.77
N LEU A 345 0.83 -6.23 6.22
CA LEU A 345 1.10 -6.95 7.45
C LEU A 345 0.94 -6.05 8.70
N MET A 346 1.12 -4.74 8.58
CA MET A 346 1.16 -3.82 9.72
C MET A 346 -0.14 -3.79 10.57
N PRO A 347 -1.36 -3.92 10.01
CA PRO A 347 -2.56 -4.03 10.84
C PRO A 347 -2.56 -5.23 11.79
N ALA A 348 -2.11 -6.40 11.32
CA ALA A 348 -1.99 -7.59 12.17
C ALA A 348 -0.94 -7.39 13.28
N VAL A 349 0.24 -6.84 12.93
CA VAL A 349 1.30 -6.52 13.89
C VAL A 349 0.81 -5.51 14.93
N ALA A 350 0.09 -4.49 14.53
CA ALA A 350 -0.46 -3.47 15.43
C ALA A 350 -1.49 -4.07 16.43
N ILE A 351 -2.36 -4.97 15.97
CA ILE A 351 -3.28 -5.70 16.86
C ILE A 351 -2.49 -6.59 17.82
N LEU A 352 -1.45 -7.28 17.36
CA LEU A 352 -0.60 -8.11 18.22
C LEU A 352 0.07 -7.31 19.33
N ILE A 353 0.60 -6.13 19.01
CA ILE A 353 1.16 -5.20 20.01
C ILE A 353 0.09 -4.81 21.04
N ALA A 354 -1.10 -4.47 20.58
CA ALA A 354 -2.19 -4.04 21.45
C ALA A 354 -2.64 -5.17 22.42
N ILE A 355 -2.81 -6.38 21.92
CA ILE A 355 -3.20 -7.52 22.79
C ILE A 355 -2.08 -7.94 23.73
N ALA A 356 -0.81 -7.79 23.35
CA ALA A 356 0.32 -8.01 24.26
C ALA A 356 0.22 -7.10 25.49
N VAL A 357 0.07 -5.80 25.25
CA VAL A 357 0.02 -4.79 26.30
C VAL A 357 -1.21 -4.97 27.19
N THR A 358 -2.39 -5.11 26.60
CA THR A 358 -3.65 -5.23 27.36
C THR A 358 -3.75 -6.53 28.13
N SER A 359 -3.30 -7.65 27.54
CA SER A 359 -3.27 -8.95 28.24
C SER A 359 -2.27 -8.95 29.40
N ALA A 360 -1.09 -8.33 29.22
CA ALA A 360 -0.11 -8.18 30.30
C ALA A 360 -0.67 -7.28 31.43
N MET A 361 -1.38 -6.21 31.11
CA MET A 361 -2.06 -5.37 32.12
C MET A 361 -3.08 -6.18 32.93
N HIS A 362 -3.94 -6.97 32.26
CA HIS A 362 -4.91 -7.83 32.96
C HIS A 362 -4.23 -8.85 33.87
N LEU A 363 -3.14 -9.48 33.37
CA LEU A 363 -2.37 -10.44 34.15
C LEU A 363 -1.76 -9.80 35.41
N LEU A 364 -1.17 -8.60 35.26
CA LEU A 364 -0.59 -7.88 36.39
C LEU A 364 -1.67 -7.35 37.36
N ALA A 365 -2.82 -6.93 36.84
CA ALA A 365 -3.94 -6.50 37.67
C ALA A 365 -4.52 -7.63 38.54
N ALA A 366 -4.47 -8.88 38.07
CA ALA A 366 -4.89 -10.04 38.83
C ALA A 366 -3.92 -10.43 39.95
N LYS A 367 -2.63 -10.06 39.84
CA LYS A 367 -1.57 -10.47 40.78
C LYS A 367 -1.14 -9.34 41.74
N PHE A 368 -1.27 -8.09 41.35
CA PHE A 368 -0.73 -6.94 42.08
C PHE A 368 -1.79 -5.86 42.31
N THR A 369 -1.81 -5.29 43.50
CA THR A 369 -2.71 -4.17 43.88
C THR A 369 -2.17 -2.82 43.43
N SER A 370 -0.84 -2.67 43.31
CA SER A 370 -0.19 -1.41 42.90
C SER A 370 -0.60 -0.97 41.50
N ARG A 371 -1.14 0.23 41.37
CA ARG A 371 -1.52 0.84 40.07
C ARG A 371 -0.33 0.99 39.14
N TRP A 372 0.84 1.28 39.65
CA TRP A 372 2.05 1.47 38.84
C TRP A 372 2.49 0.18 38.15
N ILE A 373 2.43 -0.96 38.87
CA ILE A 373 2.72 -2.27 38.26
C ILE A 373 1.71 -2.60 37.17
N ARG A 374 0.43 -2.26 37.37
CA ARG A 374 -0.64 -2.55 36.38
C ARG A 374 -0.47 -1.74 35.09
N VAL A 375 0.04 -0.49 35.16
CA VAL A 375 0.26 0.38 33.97
C VAL A 375 1.62 0.16 33.32
N LEU A 376 2.53 -0.60 33.93
CA LEU A 376 3.87 -0.88 33.40
C LEU A 376 3.88 -1.33 31.92
N PRO A 377 3.00 -2.21 31.43
CA PRO A 377 2.97 -2.60 30.01
C PRO A 377 2.68 -1.43 29.07
N VAL A 378 1.86 -0.45 29.48
CA VAL A 378 1.60 0.76 28.69
C VAL A 378 2.83 1.64 28.66
N ILE A 379 3.55 1.77 29.79
CA ILE A 379 4.80 2.53 29.85
C ILE A 379 5.86 1.91 28.94
N VAL A 380 5.99 0.58 28.95
CA VAL A 380 6.91 -0.16 28.05
C VAL A 380 6.53 0.06 26.58
N PHE A 381 5.24 0.00 26.24
CA PHE A 381 4.77 0.32 24.89
C PHE A 381 5.10 1.78 24.52
N ALA A 382 4.80 2.74 25.37
CA ALA A 382 5.06 4.14 25.10
C ALA A 382 6.57 4.41 24.90
N ALA A 383 7.42 3.76 25.70
CA ALA A 383 8.88 3.83 25.52
C ALA A 383 9.33 3.21 24.19
N ALA A 384 8.84 2.02 23.83
CA ALA A 384 9.15 1.37 22.57
C ALA A 384 8.71 2.19 21.36
N TRP A 385 7.51 2.79 21.43
CA TRP A 385 6.94 3.66 20.41
C TRP A 385 7.71 4.98 20.28
N GLY A 386 8.04 5.62 21.41
CA GLY A 386 8.85 6.83 21.45
C GLY A 386 10.28 6.61 20.91
N LEU A 387 10.92 5.49 21.26
CA LEU A 387 12.23 5.12 20.71
C LEU A 387 12.17 4.91 19.20
N ALA A 388 11.09 4.32 18.66
CA ALA A 388 10.92 4.19 17.22
C ALA A 388 10.78 5.56 16.52
N ILE A 389 10.08 6.52 17.11
CA ILE A 389 10.03 7.91 16.62
C ILE A 389 11.41 8.55 16.64
N LEU A 390 12.15 8.43 17.74
CA LEU A 390 13.48 9.02 17.89
C LEU A 390 14.48 8.47 16.86
N ARG A 391 14.40 7.17 16.55
CA ARG A 391 15.22 6.55 15.50
C ARG A 391 14.90 7.05 14.08
N ASN A 392 13.72 7.63 13.89
CA ASN A 392 13.30 8.23 12.63
C ASN A 392 13.26 9.76 12.68
N ALA A 393 13.78 10.37 13.74
CA ALA A 393 13.68 11.82 13.99
C ALA A 393 14.25 12.67 12.84
N GLU A 394 15.27 12.20 12.18
CA GLU A 394 15.86 12.87 11.02
C GLU A 394 14.83 13.02 9.90
N VAL A 395 14.23 11.93 9.45
CA VAL A 395 13.18 11.93 8.40
C VAL A 395 11.94 12.69 8.87
N TYR A 396 11.50 12.45 10.10
CA TYR A 396 10.25 13.02 10.60
C TYR A 396 10.31 14.53 10.83
N PHE A 397 11.48 15.06 11.20
CA PHE A 397 11.57 16.45 11.69
C PHE A 397 12.59 17.33 10.96
N LYS A 398 13.56 16.75 10.21
CA LYS A 398 14.69 17.53 9.68
C LYS A 398 14.69 17.57 8.15
N LEU A 399 14.58 16.44 7.47
CA LEU A 399 14.74 16.36 6.01
C LEU A 399 13.67 17.19 5.29
N THR A 400 14.10 17.91 4.26
CA THR A 400 13.19 18.49 3.26
C THR A 400 12.61 17.40 2.36
N PRO A 401 11.54 17.66 1.59
CA PRO A 401 10.99 16.70 0.63
C PRO A 401 12.03 16.17 -0.36
N ALA A 402 12.90 17.03 -0.89
CA ALA A 402 13.97 16.65 -1.80
C ALA A 402 15.03 15.76 -1.13
N GLN A 403 15.46 16.12 0.08
CA GLN A 403 16.41 15.32 0.86
C GLN A 403 15.82 13.95 1.24
N ALA A 404 14.54 13.89 1.59
CA ALA A 404 13.84 12.65 1.91
C ALA A 404 13.76 11.75 0.66
N CYS A 405 13.39 12.29 -0.50
CA CYS A 405 13.38 11.56 -1.78
C CYS A 405 14.79 10.99 -2.08
N ARG A 406 15.83 11.80 -1.95
CA ARG A 406 17.23 11.36 -2.16
C ARG A 406 17.61 10.25 -1.19
N SER A 407 17.32 10.40 0.09
CA SER A 407 17.63 9.40 1.13
C SER A 407 16.94 8.06 0.92
N PHE A 408 15.70 8.05 0.37
CA PHE A 408 14.93 6.82 0.20
C PHE A 408 15.23 6.10 -1.11
N TYR A 409 15.54 6.84 -2.17
CA TYR A 409 15.48 6.31 -3.52
C TYR A 409 16.77 6.42 -4.34
N PHE A 410 17.77 7.18 -3.89
CA PHE A 410 19.04 7.28 -4.65
C PHE A 410 19.65 5.89 -4.95
N PRO A 411 20.15 5.64 -6.13
CA PRO A 411 20.36 6.56 -7.27
C PRO A 411 19.18 6.66 -8.26
N SER A 412 17.97 6.23 -7.92
CA SER A 412 16.80 6.45 -8.81
C SER A 412 16.57 7.96 -9.01
N PRO A 413 16.34 8.43 -10.25
CA PRO A 413 16.37 9.85 -10.58
C PRO A 413 15.00 10.54 -10.44
N PHE A 414 14.26 10.23 -9.37
CA PHE A 414 12.90 10.77 -9.17
C PHE A 414 12.91 12.28 -8.90
N LEU A 415 13.97 12.77 -8.26
CA LEU A 415 14.15 14.20 -8.05
C LEU A 415 14.45 14.91 -9.37
N GLU A 416 15.27 14.30 -10.22
CA GLU A 416 15.68 14.82 -11.53
C GLU A 416 14.56 14.75 -12.55
N ALA A 417 13.63 13.81 -12.40
CA ALA A 417 12.46 13.68 -13.29
C ALA A 417 11.59 14.95 -13.33
N VAL A 418 11.51 15.70 -12.21
CA VAL A 418 10.68 16.91 -12.13
C VAL A 418 11.18 18.02 -13.07
N PRO A 419 12.44 18.50 -12.99
CA PRO A 419 12.93 19.53 -13.91
C PRO A 419 13.06 19.03 -15.37
N VAL A 420 13.32 17.74 -15.60
CA VAL A 420 13.29 17.16 -16.95
C VAL A 420 11.88 17.25 -17.54
N ALA A 421 10.86 16.86 -16.79
CA ALA A 421 9.47 16.94 -17.25
C ALA A 421 9.01 18.38 -17.46
N GLU A 422 9.43 19.30 -16.61
CA GLU A 422 9.13 20.74 -16.80
C GLU A 422 9.76 21.30 -18.08
N TYR A 423 11.03 20.95 -18.36
CA TYR A 423 11.67 21.28 -19.63
C TYR A 423 10.86 20.77 -20.83
N LEU A 424 10.45 19.50 -20.80
CA LEU A 424 9.65 18.89 -21.85
C LEU A 424 8.31 19.62 -22.01
N ARG A 425 7.64 19.94 -20.91
CA ARG A 425 6.35 20.65 -20.90
C ARG A 425 6.45 22.04 -21.56
N GLN A 426 7.54 22.78 -21.30
CA GLN A 426 7.78 24.11 -21.86
C GLN A 426 8.15 24.07 -23.33
N HIS A 427 8.72 22.98 -23.84
CA HIS A 427 9.22 22.87 -25.21
C HIS A 427 8.35 22.00 -26.13
N THR A 428 7.17 21.58 -25.65
CA THR A 428 6.19 20.77 -26.40
C THR A 428 4.78 21.31 -26.23
N THR A 429 3.89 20.90 -27.11
CA THR A 429 2.45 21.15 -27.01
C THR A 429 1.71 19.94 -26.39
N PRO A 430 0.48 20.08 -25.91
CA PRO A 430 -0.31 18.94 -25.42
C PRO A 430 -0.57 17.84 -26.46
N ALA A 431 -0.47 18.14 -27.75
CA ALA A 431 -0.62 17.17 -28.83
C ALA A 431 0.64 16.35 -29.10
N ASP A 432 1.80 16.80 -28.62
CA ASP A 432 3.06 16.11 -28.82
C ASP A 432 3.17 14.89 -27.88
N THR A 433 3.74 13.82 -28.40
CA THR A 433 4.12 12.65 -27.60
C THR A 433 5.61 12.71 -27.26
N ILE A 434 5.97 12.06 -26.16
CA ILE A 434 7.36 11.88 -25.73
C ILE A 434 7.64 10.39 -25.52
N MET A 435 8.92 9.98 -25.57
CA MET A 435 9.33 8.62 -25.25
C MET A 435 10.43 8.63 -24.20
N VAL A 436 10.23 7.88 -23.12
CA VAL A 436 11.24 7.66 -22.07
C VAL A 436 11.79 6.23 -22.22
N PHE A 437 13.05 6.11 -22.61
CA PHE A 437 13.80 4.86 -22.53
C PHE A 437 14.43 4.78 -21.14
N GLY A 438 13.67 4.19 -20.25
CA GLY A 438 13.91 4.10 -18.82
C GLY A 438 12.68 3.53 -18.12
N SER A 439 12.65 3.62 -16.82
CA SER A 439 11.51 3.20 -16.00
C SER A 439 11.08 4.33 -15.07
N GLU A 440 10.91 5.51 -15.64
CA GLU A 440 10.54 6.77 -14.98
C GLU A 440 9.21 7.32 -15.53
N PRO A 441 8.08 6.62 -15.27
CA PRO A 441 6.76 7.02 -15.79
C PRO A 441 6.26 8.34 -15.22
N GLU A 442 6.81 8.80 -14.08
CA GLU A 442 6.51 10.10 -13.50
C GLU A 442 6.86 11.27 -14.44
N ILE A 443 7.80 11.08 -15.38
CA ILE A 443 8.14 12.10 -16.39
C ILE A 443 6.92 12.39 -17.28
N TYR A 444 6.17 11.37 -17.71
CA TYR A 444 4.96 11.57 -18.50
C TYR A 444 3.89 12.33 -17.72
N PHE A 445 3.70 11.95 -16.45
CA PHE A 445 2.74 12.60 -15.56
C PHE A 445 3.06 14.07 -15.34
N TYR A 446 4.29 14.41 -14.95
CA TYR A 446 4.69 15.79 -14.70
C TYR A 446 4.73 16.65 -15.96
N ALA A 447 5.13 16.07 -17.09
CA ALA A 447 5.14 16.78 -18.38
C ALA A 447 3.72 17.00 -18.93
N HIS A 448 2.71 16.29 -18.45
CA HIS A 448 1.37 16.24 -19.05
C HIS A 448 1.43 15.91 -20.55
N ARG A 449 2.24 14.91 -20.90
CA ARG A 449 2.40 14.44 -22.28
C ARG A 449 2.14 12.96 -22.38
N HIS A 450 1.51 12.53 -23.47
CA HIS A 450 1.32 11.12 -23.73
C HIS A 450 2.64 10.44 -24.09
N SER A 451 2.78 9.20 -23.61
CA SER A 451 3.84 8.33 -24.08
C SER A 451 3.61 7.96 -25.55
N ALA A 452 4.68 7.91 -26.34
CA ALA A 452 4.63 7.41 -27.71
C ALA A 452 4.41 5.89 -27.79
N SER A 453 4.49 5.17 -26.68
CA SER A 453 4.24 3.73 -26.58
C SER A 453 3.57 3.42 -25.24
N GLY A 454 2.78 2.35 -25.20
CA GLY A 454 2.23 1.83 -23.93
C GLY A 454 3.30 1.28 -22.97
N TYR A 455 4.51 1.05 -23.45
CA TYR A 455 5.65 0.60 -22.64
C TYR A 455 6.30 1.74 -21.88
N ILE A 456 5.63 2.18 -20.81
CA ILE A 456 6.11 3.26 -19.91
C ILE A 456 7.21 2.79 -18.93
N TYR A 457 7.52 1.50 -18.93
CA TYR A 457 8.64 0.87 -18.23
C TYR A 457 9.48 0.05 -19.20
N THR A 458 10.78 0.18 -19.12
CA THR A 458 11.69 -0.70 -19.88
C THR A 458 11.83 -2.10 -19.28
N TYR A 459 11.39 -2.32 -18.06
CA TYR A 459 11.54 -3.60 -17.37
C TYR A 459 10.98 -4.78 -18.17
N SER A 460 9.75 -4.68 -18.65
CA SER A 460 9.13 -5.75 -19.46
C SER A 460 9.84 -6.02 -20.78
N LEU A 461 10.57 -5.02 -21.30
CA LEU A 461 11.34 -5.13 -22.53
C LEU A 461 12.72 -5.78 -22.32
N THR A 462 13.23 -5.78 -21.09
CA THR A 462 14.60 -6.21 -20.76
C THR A 462 14.67 -7.38 -19.79
N GLU A 463 13.56 -7.75 -19.14
CA GLU A 463 13.48 -8.94 -18.29
C GLU A 463 13.69 -10.23 -19.10
N ASP A 464 14.30 -11.25 -18.46
CA ASP A 464 14.44 -12.58 -19.03
C ASP A 464 13.10 -13.34 -18.96
N GLN A 465 12.27 -13.14 -19.96
CA GLN A 465 10.92 -13.69 -20.07
C GLN A 465 10.57 -13.90 -21.58
N PRO A 466 9.69 -14.84 -21.93
CA PRO A 466 9.51 -15.28 -23.33
C PRO A 466 8.88 -14.23 -24.25
N TYR A 467 8.22 -13.21 -23.72
CA TYR A 467 7.48 -12.22 -24.52
C TYR A 467 8.34 -11.03 -24.98
N TRP A 468 9.55 -10.83 -24.42
CA TRP A 468 10.36 -9.63 -24.70
C TRP A 468 10.61 -9.33 -26.19
N PRO A 469 10.84 -10.33 -27.09
CA PRO A 469 11.07 -10.00 -28.50
C PRO A 469 9.83 -9.39 -29.18
N ALA A 470 8.64 -9.94 -28.87
CA ALA A 470 7.37 -9.42 -29.39
C ALA A 470 7.05 -8.03 -28.81
N MET A 471 7.32 -7.84 -27.51
CA MET A 471 7.14 -6.56 -26.82
C MET A 471 8.05 -5.47 -27.37
N GLN A 472 9.34 -5.76 -27.59
CA GLN A 472 10.27 -4.81 -28.22
C GLN A 472 9.81 -4.44 -29.62
N LYS A 473 9.42 -5.43 -30.45
CA LYS A 473 8.89 -5.18 -31.80
C LYS A 473 7.66 -4.28 -31.77
N GLN A 474 6.71 -4.54 -30.87
CA GLN A 474 5.51 -3.71 -30.70
C GLN A 474 5.87 -2.29 -30.29
N MET A 475 6.72 -2.12 -29.27
CA MET A 475 7.19 -0.82 -28.81
C MET A 475 7.84 -0.02 -29.95
N MET A 476 8.73 -0.65 -30.75
CA MET A 476 9.38 -0.03 -31.89
C MET A 476 8.36 0.47 -32.93
N GLN A 477 7.32 -0.34 -33.20
CA GLN A 477 6.24 0.03 -34.11
C GLN A 477 5.41 1.20 -33.59
N GLU A 478 5.05 1.18 -32.30
CA GLU A 478 4.30 2.25 -31.65
C GLU A 478 5.09 3.58 -31.66
N VAL A 479 6.37 3.56 -31.30
CA VAL A 479 7.25 4.74 -31.31
C VAL A 479 7.45 5.28 -32.73
N ALA A 480 7.63 4.42 -33.71
CA ALA A 480 7.76 4.85 -35.12
C ALA A 480 6.46 5.49 -35.66
N ALA A 481 5.30 4.95 -35.30
CA ALA A 481 4.00 5.45 -35.71
C ALA A 481 3.65 6.80 -35.03
N ASN A 482 3.89 6.89 -33.72
CA ASN A 482 3.53 8.07 -32.91
C ASN A 482 4.57 9.20 -32.96
N ARG A 483 5.74 8.98 -33.54
CA ARG A 483 6.77 9.99 -33.85
C ARG A 483 7.01 10.98 -32.69
N PRO A 484 7.51 10.54 -31.52
CA PRO A 484 7.67 11.42 -30.37
C PRO A 484 8.49 12.67 -30.70
N ALA A 485 8.05 13.82 -30.18
CA ALA A 485 8.78 15.08 -30.35
C ALA A 485 10.11 15.08 -29.57
N TYR A 486 10.12 14.39 -28.42
CA TYR A 486 11.30 14.22 -27.58
C TYR A 486 11.50 12.76 -27.19
N VAL A 487 12.77 12.41 -27.03
CA VAL A 487 13.22 11.14 -26.42
C VAL A 487 14.04 11.47 -25.18
N VAL A 488 13.73 10.82 -24.08
CA VAL A 488 14.51 10.85 -22.85
C VAL A 488 15.15 9.48 -22.66
N PHE A 489 16.46 9.45 -22.51
CA PHE A 489 17.21 8.22 -22.22
C PHE A 489 17.75 8.28 -20.79
N VAL A 490 17.33 7.36 -19.94
CA VAL A 490 17.71 7.32 -18.52
C VAL A 490 18.78 6.23 -18.32
N ASN A 491 20.04 6.65 -18.26
CA ASN A 491 21.17 5.76 -18.02
C ASN A 491 21.49 5.68 -16.52
N VAL A 492 20.56 5.13 -15.74
CA VAL A 492 20.71 4.95 -14.29
C VAL A 492 20.47 3.48 -13.94
N LYS A 493 21.26 2.93 -13.03
CA LYS A 493 21.30 1.49 -12.68
C LYS A 493 19.92 0.87 -12.42
N PHE A 494 19.04 1.54 -11.67
CA PHE A 494 17.73 1.01 -11.30
C PHE A 494 16.62 1.37 -12.28
N SER A 495 16.93 2.09 -13.36
CA SER A 495 16.01 2.33 -14.46
C SER A 495 15.87 1.11 -15.38
N TRP A 496 16.83 0.17 -15.30
CA TRP A 496 16.92 -1.06 -16.08
C TRP A 496 17.05 -2.27 -15.16
N ILE A 497 16.30 -3.35 -15.41
CA ILE A 497 16.39 -4.58 -14.59
C ILE A 497 17.65 -5.39 -14.88
N TYR A 498 18.10 -5.39 -16.13
CA TYR A 498 19.28 -6.14 -16.55
C TYR A 498 20.45 -5.20 -16.89
N PRO A 499 21.70 -5.64 -16.59
CA PRO A 499 22.85 -4.83 -16.89
C PRO A 499 23.01 -4.60 -18.40
N PRO A 500 23.68 -3.51 -18.81
CA PRO A 500 24.07 -3.30 -20.20
C PRO A 500 24.80 -4.54 -20.74
N GLY A 501 24.52 -4.90 -22.01
CA GLY A 501 25.13 -6.07 -22.65
C GLY A 501 24.35 -7.37 -22.49
N SER A 502 23.26 -7.40 -21.69
CA SER A 502 22.33 -8.52 -21.76
C SER A 502 21.69 -8.62 -23.15
N PRO A 503 21.33 -9.83 -23.65
CA PRO A 503 20.78 -9.99 -24.99
C PRO A 503 19.58 -9.08 -25.27
N GLN A 504 18.69 -8.92 -24.28
CA GLN A 504 17.49 -8.09 -24.36
C GLN A 504 17.83 -6.60 -24.48
N VAL A 505 18.76 -6.10 -23.65
CA VAL A 505 19.23 -4.70 -23.69
C VAL A 505 20.02 -4.43 -24.97
N SER A 506 20.85 -5.38 -25.40
CA SER A 506 21.61 -5.26 -26.65
C SER A 506 20.69 -5.22 -27.88
N ALA A 507 19.66 -6.07 -27.94
CA ALA A 507 18.67 -6.06 -29.01
C ALA A 507 17.91 -4.74 -29.09
N LEU A 508 17.45 -4.22 -27.94
CA LEU A 508 16.79 -2.91 -27.86
C LEU A 508 17.72 -1.79 -28.31
N GLY A 509 18.98 -1.78 -27.85
CA GLY A 509 20.00 -0.80 -28.20
C GLY A 509 20.34 -0.80 -29.69
N THR A 510 20.34 -1.97 -30.34
CA THR A 510 20.59 -2.10 -31.77
C THR A 510 19.58 -1.32 -32.62
N TRP A 511 18.34 -1.20 -32.16
CA TRP A 511 17.32 -0.36 -32.81
C TRP A 511 17.35 1.08 -32.30
N MET A 512 17.39 1.28 -30.98
CA MET A 512 17.26 2.58 -30.34
C MET A 512 18.37 3.55 -30.72
N ASN A 513 19.64 3.08 -30.70
CA ASN A 513 20.79 3.95 -30.95
C ASN A 513 20.76 4.56 -32.38
N PRO A 514 20.56 3.80 -33.47
CA PRO A 514 20.39 4.38 -34.79
C PRO A 514 19.14 5.27 -34.93
N TYR A 515 18.04 4.89 -34.27
CA TYR A 515 16.80 5.67 -34.31
C TYR A 515 17.01 7.07 -33.73
N VAL A 516 17.65 7.15 -32.55
CA VAL A 516 17.95 8.43 -31.90
C VAL A 516 19.01 9.20 -32.68
N ALA A 517 20.13 8.59 -33.09
CA ALA A 517 21.21 9.28 -33.76
C ALA A 517 20.80 9.92 -35.10
N LYS A 518 19.93 9.22 -35.87
CA LYS A 518 19.43 9.73 -37.15
C LYS A 518 18.35 10.78 -36.98
N GLY A 519 17.39 10.54 -36.07
CA GLY A 519 16.15 11.31 -35.97
C GLY A 519 16.17 12.46 -34.97
N PHE A 520 17.16 12.54 -34.09
CA PHE A 520 17.13 13.46 -32.97
C PHE A 520 18.48 14.17 -32.77
N GLU A 521 18.45 15.30 -32.10
CA GLU A 521 19.61 16.04 -31.61
C GLU A 521 19.55 16.14 -30.10
N GLU A 522 20.68 16.07 -29.44
CA GLU A 522 20.78 16.23 -28.01
C GLU A 522 20.61 17.71 -27.63
N VAL A 523 19.71 17.95 -26.66
CA VAL A 523 19.35 19.29 -26.19
C VAL A 523 19.44 19.43 -24.67
N GLY A 524 19.72 18.34 -23.95
CA GLY A 524 19.90 18.37 -22.50
C GLY A 524 20.56 17.14 -21.95
N MET A 525 21.29 17.32 -20.86
CA MET A 525 21.89 16.26 -20.06
C MET A 525 21.74 16.58 -18.58
N VAL A 526 21.41 15.58 -17.77
CA VAL A 526 21.42 15.67 -16.32
C VAL A 526 22.41 14.65 -15.78
N GLU A 527 23.41 15.11 -15.03
CA GLU A 527 24.29 14.26 -14.24
C GLU A 527 23.60 13.93 -12.91
N VAL A 528 23.28 12.65 -12.69
CA VAL A 528 22.63 12.17 -11.45
C VAL A 528 23.70 11.88 -10.41
N ALA A 529 23.84 12.76 -9.43
CA ALA A 529 24.91 12.73 -8.43
C ALA A 529 24.42 13.05 -7.02
N GLU A 530 25.27 12.77 -6.01
CA GLU A 530 25.12 13.21 -4.62
C GLU A 530 26.22 14.23 -4.27
N PRO A 531 25.90 15.25 -3.48
CA PRO A 531 24.60 15.55 -2.86
C PRO A 531 23.60 16.20 -3.83
N GLU A 532 24.03 16.77 -4.96
CA GLU A 532 23.22 17.49 -5.93
C GLU A 532 23.54 17.02 -7.35
N SER A 533 22.50 17.02 -8.20
CA SER A 533 22.61 16.72 -9.62
C SER A 533 22.86 17.98 -10.43
N HIS A 534 23.56 17.86 -11.55
CA HIS A 534 23.88 18.99 -12.43
C HIS A 534 23.10 18.90 -13.75
N TYR A 535 22.65 20.05 -14.22
CA TYR A 535 21.77 20.14 -15.39
C TYR A 535 22.47 20.99 -16.47
N TYR A 536 22.59 20.44 -17.67
CA TYR A 536 23.22 21.07 -18.82
C TYR A 536 22.22 21.13 -19.98
N TRP A 537 22.08 22.27 -20.63
CA TRP A 537 21.12 22.46 -21.69
C TRP A 537 21.77 23.03 -22.96
N GLY A 538 21.24 22.68 -24.14
CA GLY A 538 21.71 23.14 -25.42
C GLY A 538 23.16 22.73 -25.72
N ASP A 539 24.02 23.67 -26.05
CA ASP A 539 25.41 23.41 -26.44
C ASP A 539 26.28 22.92 -25.27
N GLU A 540 25.96 23.33 -24.03
CA GLU A 540 26.66 22.83 -22.83
C GLU A 540 26.48 21.32 -22.68
N ALA A 541 25.29 20.78 -22.95
CA ALA A 541 25.02 19.35 -22.86
C ALA A 541 25.86 18.55 -23.86
N ARG A 542 26.02 19.05 -25.08
CA ARG A 542 26.76 18.36 -26.17
C ARG A 542 28.27 18.27 -25.91
N GLY A 543 28.84 19.28 -25.26
CA GLY A 543 30.27 19.37 -24.95
C GLY A 543 30.69 18.70 -23.65
N HIS A 544 29.76 18.26 -22.84
CA HIS A 544 30.06 17.76 -21.50
C HIS A 544 30.54 16.29 -21.51
N ARG A 545 31.43 15.97 -20.57
CA ARG A 545 31.91 14.58 -20.37
C ARG A 545 30.76 13.71 -19.83
N ARG A 546 30.57 12.53 -20.41
CA ARG A 546 29.54 11.59 -19.98
C ARG A 546 29.82 11.02 -18.58
N PRO A 547 28.94 11.26 -17.59
CA PRO A 547 29.01 10.61 -16.28
C PRO A 547 28.52 9.16 -16.33
N SER A 548 28.70 8.44 -15.23
CA SER A 548 28.24 7.04 -15.12
C SER A 548 26.72 6.90 -14.91
N SER A 549 26.08 7.95 -14.44
CA SER A 549 24.64 8.02 -14.21
C SER A 549 24.12 9.33 -14.78
N GLU A 550 23.28 9.25 -15.80
CA GLU A 550 22.84 10.42 -16.56
C GLU A 550 21.42 10.26 -17.09
N ILE A 551 20.77 11.38 -17.36
CA ILE A 551 19.56 11.46 -18.19
C ILE A 551 19.90 12.32 -19.41
N LEU A 552 19.63 11.79 -20.60
CA LEU A 552 19.84 12.49 -21.86
C LEU A 552 18.49 12.87 -22.47
N ILE A 553 18.39 14.10 -22.94
CA ILE A 553 17.20 14.63 -23.56
C ILE A 553 17.50 14.94 -25.03
N PHE A 554 16.72 14.35 -25.92
CA PHE A 554 16.87 14.48 -27.35
C PHE A 554 15.61 15.09 -27.98
N LYS A 555 15.76 16.08 -28.81
CA LYS A 555 14.71 16.72 -29.60
C LYS A 555 14.70 16.15 -31.02
N ARG A 556 13.52 15.90 -31.59
CA ARG A 556 13.38 15.49 -32.99
C ARG A 556 13.95 16.55 -33.93
N LYS A 557 14.80 16.15 -34.89
CA LYS A 557 15.25 16.99 -35.98
C LYS A 557 14.05 17.33 -36.88
N GLY A 558 13.97 18.57 -37.34
CA GLY A 558 12.91 19.05 -38.19
C GLY A 558 12.83 18.35 -39.55
#